data_973d58359a8c84c4872de7dab342afbd
#
_entry.id   973d58359a8c84c4872de7dab342afbd
#
_cell.length_a   1.000
_cell.length_b   1.000
_cell.length_c   1.000
_cell.angle_alpha   90.00
_cell.angle_beta   90.00
_cell.angle_gamma   90.00
#
_symmetry.space_group_name_H-M   'P 1'
#
loop_
_entity.id
_entity.type
_entity.pdbx_description
1 polymer ?
#
loop_
_entity_poly.entity_id
_entity_poly.type
_entity_poly.pdbx_seq_one_letter_code
_entity_poly.pdbx_strand_id
1 'polypeptide(L)'
;LYRYYEDDKSVPRATIGGQELILSLLKERAETGRIYLMNIDHVNTHSSFKDKVSMSNLCQEITLPTDPISHIDDAGGEIALCILSAINVGKIRRLTELEGLCDLAVRGLEELIDYQNYPVKAAERSTIARRSLGIGYIGLAHYLAKNGEHYADKGAWQLVHDLTEAFQYNLLKASNNLAKERGACDGFQHTKYSDGILPIDTYKKEVDEIVENTLAYDWDSLRDDIKEFGLSLIHISEPTRLDHI
;
A
#
# COMPACT_ATOMS: atom_id res chain seq x y z
N LEU A 1 -7.62 20.94 18.32
CA LEU A 1 -7.14 20.67 19.66
C LEU A 1 -5.84 21.43 19.94
N TYR A 2 -4.76 21.28 19.15
CA TYR A 2 -3.49 21.97 19.34
C TYR A 2 -3.65 23.51 19.44
N ARG A 3 -4.34 24.14 18.46
CA ARG A 3 -4.59 25.57 18.47
C ARG A 3 -5.38 26.05 19.70
N TYR A 4 -6.33 25.25 20.18
CA TYR A 4 -7.07 25.55 21.39
C TYR A 4 -6.12 25.65 22.61
N TYR A 5 -5.19 24.70 22.76
CA TYR A 5 -4.21 24.72 23.85
C TYR A 5 -3.10 25.76 23.63
N GLU A 6 -2.81 26.14 22.38
CA GLU A 6 -1.87 27.21 22.06
C GLU A 6 -2.38 28.57 22.54
N ASP A 7 -3.69 28.81 22.49
CA ASP A 7 -4.33 30.04 22.95
C ASP A 7 -4.61 30.05 24.46
N ASP A 8 -4.67 28.88 25.11
CA ASP A 8 -4.93 28.77 26.55
C ASP A 8 -3.69 29.10 27.35
N LYS A 9 -3.70 30.28 28.00
CA LYS A 9 -2.57 30.79 28.83
C LYS A 9 -2.31 29.98 30.09
N SER A 10 -3.23 29.11 30.50
CA SER A 10 -3.05 28.24 31.68
C SER A 10 -2.17 27.02 31.39
N VAL A 11 -2.00 26.66 30.10
CA VAL A 11 -1.19 25.54 29.68
C VAL A 11 0.29 25.93 29.64
N PRO A 12 1.16 25.24 30.38
CA PRO A 12 2.61 25.46 30.31
C PRO A 12 3.13 25.28 28.89
N ARG A 13 3.89 26.24 28.39
CA ARG A 13 4.42 26.24 27.04
C ARG A 13 5.81 26.88 26.96
N ALA A 14 6.56 26.43 25.96
CA ALA A 14 7.81 27.06 25.53
C ALA A 14 7.73 27.34 24.04
N THR A 15 8.45 28.34 23.57
CA THR A 15 8.58 28.68 22.17
C THR A 15 9.96 28.27 21.69
N ILE A 16 10.01 27.55 20.57
CA ILE A 16 11.25 27.18 19.89
C ILE A 16 11.26 27.82 18.50
N GLY A 17 12.42 28.25 18.02
CA GLY A 17 12.59 28.74 16.66
C GLY A 17 12.34 27.62 15.63
N GLY A 18 11.61 27.90 14.56
CA GLY A 18 11.31 26.89 13.53
C GLY A 18 12.57 26.29 12.90
N GLN A 19 13.60 27.10 12.66
CA GLN A 19 14.90 26.62 12.16
C GLN A 19 15.58 25.68 13.16
N GLU A 20 15.56 26.02 14.45
CA GLU A 20 16.13 25.19 15.52
C GLU A 20 15.42 23.84 15.61
N LEU A 21 14.08 23.84 15.53
CA LEU A 21 13.28 22.62 15.53
C LEU A 21 13.66 21.72 14.36
N ILE A 22 13.69 22.25 13.14
CA ILE A 22 14.01 21.47 11.92
C ILE A 22 15.45 20.93 11.99
N LEU A 23 16.42 21.74 12.40
CA LEU A 23 17.81 21.30 12.53
C LEU A 23 17.95 20.19 13.59
N SER A 24 17.23 20.30 14.71
CA SER A 24 17.20 19.28 15.76
C SER A 24 16.63 17.95 15.24
N LEU A 25 15.50 18.01 14.49
CA LEU A 25 14.90 16.83 13.86
C LEU A 25 15.86 16.15 12.85
N LEU A 26 16.48 16.94 11.98
CA LEU A 26 17.40 16.42 10.97
C LEU A 26 18.65 15.82 11.60
N LYS A 27 19.17 16.46 12.65
CA LYS A 27 20.33 15.96 13.41
C LYS A 27 19.99 14.61 14.06
N GLU A 28 18.89 14.53 14.80
CA GLU A 28 18.45 13.28 15.44
C GLU A 28 18.22 12.16 14.40
N ARG A 29 17.61 12.49 13.26
CA ARG A 29 17.43 11.54 12.15
C ARG A 29 18.77 11.02 11.61
N ALA A 30 19.74 11.91 11.41
CA ALA A 30 21.06 11.54 10.88
C ALA A 30 21.89 10.72 11.88
N GLU A 31 21.81 11.05 13.17
CA GLU A 31 22.60 10.39 14.22
C GLU A 31 22.01 9.04 14.65
N THR A 32 20.69 8.90 14.67
CA THR A 32 20.02 7.71 15.23
C THR A 32 19.25 6.88 14.21
N GLY A 33 18.81 7.47 13.10
CA GLY A 33 17.93 6.82 12.10
C GLY A 33 16.52 6.53 12.64
N ARG A 34 16.13 7.03 13.80
CA ARG A 34 14.87 6.69 14.48
C ARG A 34 13.72 7.62 14.18
N ILE A 35 13.98 8.81 13.62
CA ILE A 35 12.93 9.76 13.26
C ILE A 35 12.52 9.54 11.82
N TYR A 36 11.25 9.22 11.63
CA TYR A 36 10.63 9.08 10.31
C TYR A 36 9.88 10.37 9.96
N LEU A 37 9.93 10.74 8.67
CA LEU A 37 9.17 11.86 8.11
C LEU A 37 8.10 11.31 7.17
N MET A 38 6.86 11.65 7.42
CA MET A 38 5.72 11.22 6.61
C MET A 38 5.16 12.41 5.83
N ASN A 39 5.20 12.32 4.52
CA ASN A 39 4.59 13.31 3.63
C ASN A 39 3.09 13.04 3.49
N ILE A 40 2.32 13.48 4.48
CA ILE A 40 0.91 13.10 4.64
C ILE A 40 0.03 13.48 3.45
N ASP A 41 0.35 14.59 2.75
CA ASP A 41 -0.40 15.01 1.57
C ASP A 41 -0.17 14.04 0.41
N HIS A 42 1.08 13.59 0.19
CA HIS A 42 1.41 12.58 -0.82
C HIS A 42 0.74 11.24 -0.48
N VAL A 43 0.79 10.81 0.78
CA VAL A 43 0.10 9.59 1.23
C VAL A 43 -1.38 9.64 0.85
N ASN A 44 -2.08 10.72 1.17
CA ASN A 44 -3.50 10.86 0.86
C ASN A 44 -3.80 11.01 -0.63
N THR A 45 -2.89 11.63 -1.39
CA THR A 45 -3.03 11.75 -2.85
C THR A 45 -2.95 10.39 -3.52
N HIS A 46 -2.01 9.53 -3.07
CA HIS A 46 -1.76 8.22 -3.70
C HIS A 46 -2.41 7.04 -2.99
N SER A 47 -3.05 7.24 -1.82
CA SER A 47 -3.79 6.19 -1.13
C SER A 47 -4.87 5.60 -2.02
N SER A 48 -5.07 4.28 -1.92
CA SER A 48 -6.21 3.59 -2.54
C SER A 48 -7.54 3.89 -1.86
N PHE A 49 -7.52 4.48 -0.66
CA PHE A 49 -8.72 4.85 0.10
C PHE A 49 -9.14 6.29 -0.14
N LYS A 50 -10.45 6.55 -0.06
CA LYS A 50 -11.05 7.89 0.00
C LYS A 50 -10.97 8.46 1.41
N ASP A 51 -11.04 7.58 2.40
CA ASP A 51 -10.91 7.95 3.81
C ASP A 51 -9.50 8.45 4.09
N LYS A 52 -9.41 9.46 4.95
CA LYS A 52 -8.14 10.14 5.23
C LYS A 52 -7.21 9.27 6.06
N VAL A 53 -5.99 9.07 5.57
CA VAL A 53 -4.87 8.54 6.32
C VAL A 53 -4.24 9.65 7.15
N SER A 54 -4.12 9.48 8.46
CA SER A 54 -3.57 10.47 9.39
C SER A 54 -2.33 10.01 10.14
N MET A 55 -2.02 8.71 10.09
CA MET A 55 -0.88 8.09 10.76
C MET A 55 -0.41 6.84 10.03
N SER A 56 0.72 6.30 10.44
CA SER A 56 1.27 5.05 9.94
C SER A 56 1.84 4.23 11.11
N ASN A 57 2.28 3.00 10.82
CA ASN A 57 3.00 2.15 11.77
C ASN A 57 4.46 2.58 11.93
N LEU A 58 5.22 1.84 12.76
CA LEU A 58 6.62 2.16 13.07
C LEU A 58 7.51 2.30 11.83
N CYS A 59 7.39 1.39 10.86
CA CYS A 59 8.23 1.40 9.65
C CYS A 59 7.63 2.23 8.50
N GLN A 60 6.48 2.83 8.69
CA GLN A 60 5.75 3.68 7.72
C GLN A 60 5.28 2.97 6.44
N GLU A 61 5.31 1.65 6.38
CA GLU A 61 4.84 0.88 5.24
C GLU A 61 3.31 0.70 5.21
N ILE A 62 2.62 0.88 6.35
CA ILE A 62 1.17 0.74 6.45
C ILE A 62 0.51 2.11 6.51
N THR A 63 -0.05 2.54 5.39
CA THR A 63 -0.73 3.83 5.25
C THR A 63 -2.22 3.61 5.01
N LEU A 64 -2.92 3.25 6.09
CA LEU A 64 -4.34 2.93 6.10
C LEU A 64 -5.13 3.93 6.92
N PRO A 65 -6.42 4.18 6.58
CA PRO A 65 -7.31 4.95 7.42
C PRO A 65 -7.49 4.30 8.79
N THR A 66 -7.63 5.11 9.82
CA THR A 66 -7.91 4.69 11.19
C THR A 66 -8.89 5.65 11.84
N ASP A 67 -9.67 5.17 12.81
CA ASP A 67 -10.53 5.98 13.66
C ASP A 67 -10.07 5.88 15.12
N PRO A 68 -10.10 7.00 15.87
CA PRO A 68 -9.66 7.01 17.26
C PRO A 68 -10.45 6.03 18.13
N ILE A 69 -9.77 5.43 19.11
CA ILE A 69 -10.39 4.65 20.18
C ILE A 69 -10.25 5.42 21.50
N SER A 70 -11.26 5.31 22.35
CA SER A 70 -11.25 5.90 23.69
C SER A 70 -10.62 4.98 24.74
N HIS A 71 -10.72 3.67 24.55
CA HIS A 71 -10.12 2.62 25.37
C HIS A 71 -9.96 1.33 24.56
N ILE A 72 -9.24 0.35 25.09
CA ILE A 72 -8.87 -0.87 24.37
C ILE A 72 -10.07 -1.73 23.91
N ASP A 73 -11.17 -1.68 24.64
CA ASP A 73 -12.40 -2.42 24.34
C ASP A 73 -13.40 -1.61 23.49
N ASP A 74 -13.00 -0.42 23.02
CA ASP A 74 -13.82 0.44 22.17
C ASP A 74 -14.00 -0.19 20.79
N ALA A 75 -15.22 -0.64 20.52
CA ALA A 75 -15.59 -1.19 19.21
C ALA A 75 -16.00 -0.11 18.19
N GLY A 76 -16.04 1.16 18.59
CA GLY A 76 -16.43 2.28 17.73
C GLY A 76 -15.32 2.80 16.82
N GLY A 77 -14.05 2.62 17.22
CA GLY A 77 -12.89 3.06 16.45
C GLY A 77 -12.33 1.99 15.52
N GLU A 78 -11.24 2.32 14.83
CA GLU A 78 -10.53 1.42 13.91
C GLU A 78 -9.03 1.45 14.16
N ILE A 79 -8.42 0.28 14.35
CA ILE A 79 -6.97 0.09 14.33
C ILE A 79 -6.64 -0.67 13.04
N ALA A 80 -5.94 -0.02 12.14
CA ALA A 80 -5.58 -0.62 10.87
C ALA A 80 -4.56 -1.76 11.05
N LEU A 81 -4.86 -2.91 10.48
CA LEU A 81 -3.93 -4.02 10.31
C LEU A 81 -3.77 -4.31 8.83
N CYS A 82 -2.58 -4.79 8.46
CA CYS A 82 -2.28 -5.28 7.13
C CYS A 82 -1.64 -6.67 7.24
N ILE A 83 -2.19 -7.63 6.51
CA ILE A 83 -1.62 -8.98 6.42
C ILE A 83 -0.66 -8.99 5.26
N LEU A 84 0.56 -9.46 5.49
CA LEU A 84 1.66 -9.36 4.55
C LEU A 84 2.06 -10.72 3.99
N SER A 85 2.45 -10.73 2.71
CA SER A 85 3.07 -11.84 2.02
C SER A 85 4.09 -11.34 1.00
N ALA A 86 4.93 -12.22 0.48
CA ALA A 86 5.86 -11.87 -0.59
C ALA A 86 6.07 -13.04 -1.56
N ILE A 87 6.10 -12.74 -2.85
CA ILE A 87 6.40 -13.69 -3.92
C ILE A 87 7.88 -13.60 -4.28
N ASN A 88 8.59 -14.74 -4.29
CA ASN A 88 10.00 -14.77 -4.68
C ASN A 88 10.15 -14.75 -6.20
N VAL A 89 10.25 -13.54 -6.77
CA VAL A 89 10.39 -13.36 -8.23
C VAL A 89 11.72 -13.88 -8.79
N GLY A 90 12.74 -14.02 -7.95
CA GLY A 90 14.00 -14.69 -8.34
C GLY A 90 13.81 -16.17 -8.74
N LYS A 91 12.70 -16.79 -8.38
CA LYS A 91 12.36 -18.19 -8.71
C LYS A 91 11.44 -18.36 -9.90
N ILE A 92 10.73 -17.31 -10.34
CA ILE A 92 9.88 -17.40 -11.53
C ILE A 92 10.75 -17.51 -12.80
N ARG A 93 10.19 -18.17 -13.81
CA ARG A 93 10.84 -18.33 -15.12
C ARG A 93 10.22 -17.44 -16.17
N ARG A 94 8.93 -17.16 -16.06
CA ARG A 94 8.14 -16.34 -16.99
C ARG A 94 7.12 -15.53 -16.21
N LEU A 95 6.82 -14.32 -16.67
CA LEU A 95 5.83 -13.44 -16.04
C LEU A 95 4.44 -14.06 -15.98
N THR A 96 4.10 -14.96 -16.92
CA THR A 96 2.81 -15.68 -16.92
C THR A 96 2.60 -16.58 -15.70
N GLU A 97 3.65 -16.95 -14.95
CA GLU A 97 3.52 -17.70 -13.69
C GLU A 97 2.94 -16.83 -12.56
N LEU A 98 3.01 -15.50 -12.70
CA LEU A 98 2.49 -14.56 -11.69
C LEU A 98 0.97 -14.66 -11.54
N GLU A 99 0.23 -14.98 -12.59
CA GLU A 99 -1.23 -15.12 -12.49
C GLU A 99 -1.63 -16.12 -11.41
N GLY A 100 -1.09 -17.34 -11.46
CA GLY A 100 -1.39 -18.36 -10.45
C GLY A 100 -0.78 -18.09 -9.09
N LEU A 101 0.42 -17.48 -9.04
CA LEU A 101 1.07 -17.14 -7.77
C LEU A 101 0.35 -16.00 -7.03
N CYS A 102 -0.11 -14.99 -7.76
CA CYS A 102 -0.89 -13.89 -7.19
C CYS A 102 -2.25 -14.40 -6.70
N ASP A 103 -2.95 -15.23 -7.47
CA ASP A 103 -4.22 -15.84 -7.05
C ASP A 103 -4.05 -16.66 -5.76
N LEU A 104 -3.02 -17.50 -5.70
CA LEU A 104 -2.73 -18.30 -4.50
C LEU A 104 -2.41 -17.42 -3.29
N ALA A 105 -1.61 -16.36 -3.46
CA ALA A 105 -1.24 -15.45 -2.39
C ALA A 105 -2.45 -14.67 -1.87
N VAL A 106 -3.28 -14.14 -2.76
CA VAL A 106 -4.52 -13.41 -2.42
C VAL A 106 -5.48 -14.31 -1.64
N ARG A 107 -5.76 -15.54 -2.14
CA ARG A 107 -6.63 -16.49 -1.47
C ARG A 107 -6.09 -16.94 -0.11
N GLY A 108 -4.77 -17.18 -0.02
CA GLY A 108 -4.14 -17.55 1.25
C GLY A 108 -4.26 -16.47 2.32
N LEU A 109 -4.10 -15.19 1.96
CA LEU A 109 -4.26 -14.09 2.90
C LEU A 109 -5.73 -13.83 3.24
N GLU A 110 -6.65 -14.03 2.30
CA GLU A 110 -8.10 -13.97 2.54
C GLU A 110 -8.54 -14.94 3.64
N GLU A 111 -8.12 -16.21 3.53
CA GLU A 111 -8.42 -17.22 4.55
C GLU A 111 -7.80 -16.87 5.92
N LEU A 112 -6.60 -16.27 5.93
CA LEU A 112 -5.95 -15.85 7.17
C LEU A 112 -6.70 -14.72 7.88
N ILE A 113 -7.31 -13.77 7.14
CA ILE A 113 -8.14 -12.71 7.71
C ILE A 113 -9.30 -13.31 8.52
N ASP A 114 -9.96 -14.32 8.00
CA ASP A 114 -11.10 -14.94 8.64
C ASP A 114 -10.71 -15.94 9.74
N TYR A 115 -9.54 -16.56 9.62
CA TYR A 115 -9.08 -17.60 10.54
C TYR A 115 -8.46 -17.06 11.84
N GLN A 116 -7.82 -15.88 11.80
CA GLN A 116 -7.11 -15.35 12.96
C GLN A 116 -8.05 -14.83 14.05
N ASN A 117 -7.57 -14.85 15.31
CA ASN A 117 -8.26 -14.25 16.43
C ASN A 117 -7.80 -12.79 16.61
N TYR A 118 -8.77 -11.91 16.85
CA TYR A 118 -8.52 -10.49 17.09
C TYR A 118 -8.73 -10.15 18.58
N PRO A 119 -7.63 -9.92 19.34
CA PRO A 119 -7.75 -9.61 20.77
C PRO A 119 -8.32 -8.20 21.01
N VAL A 120 -8.27 -7.31 20.01
CA VAL A 120 -8.74 -5.92 20.08
C VAL A 120 -9.86 -5.71 19.06
N LYS A 121 -11.03 -5.31 19.56
CA LYS A 121 -12.24 -5.15 18.72
C LYS A 121 -12.11 -4.12 17.60
N ALA A 122 -11.42 -3.01 17.86
CA ALA A 122 -11.15 -2.00 16.82
C ALA A 122 -10.27 -2.54 15.68
N ALA A 123 -9.36 -3.48 15.97
CA ALA A 123 -8.54 -4.14 14.95
C ALA A 123 -9.35 -5.17 14.15
N GLU A 124 -10.21 -5.96 14.81
CA GLU A 124 -11.13 -6.88 14.14
C GLU A 124 -12.04 -6.11 13.17
N ARG A 125 -12.68 -5.05 13.64
CA ARG A 125 -13.59 -4.22 12.85
C ARG A 125 -12.91 -3.69 11.58
N SER A 126 -11.76 -3.04 11.72
CA SER A 126 -11.01 -2.49 10.58
C SER A 126 -10.60 -3.59 9.59
N THR A 127 -10.07 -4.70 10.11
CA THR A 127 -9.54 -5.77 9.28
C THR A 127 -10.64 -6.49 8.51
N ILE A 128 -11.74 -6.84 9.15
CA ILE A 128 -12.86 -7.54 8.50
C ILE A 128 -13.55 -6.64 7.47
N ALA A 129 -13.78 -5.35 7.81
CA ALA A 129 -14.46 -4.43 6.90
C ALA A 129 -13.60 -4.05 5.68
N ARG A 130 -12.32 -3.78 5.89
CA ARG A 130 -11.44 -3.26 4.83
C ARG A 130 -10.64 -4.34 4.14
N ARG A 131 -10.43 -5.49 4.77
CA ARG A 131 -9.66 -6.64 4.26
C ARG A 131 -8.34 -6.24 3.60
N SER A 132 -7.59 -5.36 4.30
CA SER A 132 -6.36 -4.78 3.77
C SER A 132 -5.22 -5.79 3.78
N LEU A 133 -4.53 -5.93 2.65
CA LEU A 133 -3.37 -6.82 2.52
C LEU A 133 -2.23 -6.12 1.78
N GLY A 134 -1.02 -6.62 2.03
CA GLY A 134 0.18 -6.21 1.31
C GLY A 134 0.92 -7.42 0.77
N ILE A 135 0.96 -7.56 -0.55
CA ILE A 135 1.75 -8.59 -1.21
C ILE A 135 2.85 -7.92 -1.99
N GLY A 136 4.08 -8.09 -1.52
CA GLY A 136 5.27 -7.60 -2.19
C GLY A 136 5.99 -8.68 -2.98
N TYR A 137 7.16 -8.37 -3.51
CA TYR A 137 8.05 -9.37 -4.07
C TYR A 137 9.45 -9.27 -3.46
N ILE A 138 10.13 -10.41 -3.38
CA ILE A 138 11.52 -10.54 -2.95
C ILE A 138 12.35 -11.19 -4.06
N GLY A 139 13.67 -11.04 -3.98
CA GLY A 139 14.58 -11.67 -4.94
C GLY A 139 14.75 -10.89 -6.25
N LEU A 140 14.46 -9.57 -6.27
CA LEU A 140 14.62 -8.74 -7.45
C LEU A 140 16.05 -8.75 -7.97
N ALA A 141 17.07 -8.61 -7.10
CA ALA A 141 18.47 -8.69 -7.50
C ALA A 141 18.80 -10.02 -8.23
N HIS A 142 18.26 -11.13 -7.74
CA HIS A 142 18.41 -12.42 -8.39
C HIS A 142 17.67 -12.49 -9.74
N TYR A 143 16.47 -11.90 -9.80
CA TYR A 143 15.69 -11.81 -11.03
C TYR A 143 16.47 -11.04 -12.13
N LEU A 144 17.01 -9.87 -11.79
CA LEU A 144 17.83 -9.06 -12.71
C LEU A 144 19.09 -9.83 -13.14
N ALA A 145 19.84 -10.38 -12.18
CA ALA A 145 21.07 -11.14 -12.48
C ALA A 145 20.82 -12.34 -13.41
N LYS A 146 19.70 -13.06 -13.26
CA LYS A 146 19.30 -14.14 -14.17
C LYS A 146 19.07 -13.67 -15.61
N ASN A 147 18.65 -12.42 -15.77
CA ASN A 147 18.42 -11.81 -17.07
C ASN A 147 19.65 -11.07 -17.59
N GLY A 148 20.78 -11.11 -16.87
CA GLY A 148 22.04 -10.50 -17.27
C GLY A 148 22.12 -8.99 -17.04
N GLU A 149 21.23 -8.45 -16.19
CA GLU A 149 21.08 -7.03 -15.94
C GLU A 149 21.52 -6.62 -14.52
N HIS A 150 21.95 -5.37 -14.38
CA HIS A 150 22.23 -4.72 -13.09
C HIS A 150 21.23 -3.59 -12.88
N TYR A 151 21.04 -3.13 -11.64
CA TYR A 151 20.07 -2.10 -11.29
C TYR A 151 20.16 -0.80 -12.10
N ALA A 152 21.36 -0.42 -12.53
CA ALA A 152 21.60 0.81 -13.29
C ALA A 152 21.39 0.65 -14.81
N ASP A 153 21.15 -0.56 -15.29
CA ASP A 153 21.04 -0.85 -16.72
C ASP A 153 19.62 -0.51 -17.23
N LYS A 154 19.52 0.03 -18.44
CA LYS A 154 18.21 0.32 -19.04
C LYS A 154 17.37 -0.93 -19.24
N GLY A 155 18.00 -2.08 -19.55
CA GLY A 155 17.32 -3.36 -19.62
C GLY A 155 16.69 -3.77 -18.28
N ALA A 156 17.37 -3.47 -17.15
CA ALA A 156 16.80 -3.70 -15.83
C ALA A 156 15.55 -2.86 -15.57
N TRP A 157 15.53 -1.60 -15.99
CA TRP A 157 14.37 -0.73 -15.82
C TRP A 157 13.14 -1.27 -16.55
N GLN A 158 13.34 -1.75 -17.79
CA GLN A 158 12.29 -2.39 -18.57
C GLN A 158 11.81 -3.67 -17.90
N LEU A 159 12.72 -4.54 -17.44
CA LEU A 159 12.35 -5.77 -16.73
C LEU A 159 11.57 -5.51 -15.45
N VAL A 160 11.94 -4.47 -14.70
CA VAL A 160 11.22 -4.08 -13.47
C VAL A 160 9.84 -3.51 -13.80
N HIS A 161 9.74 -2.69 -14.85
CA HIS A 161 8.47 -2.16 -15.32
C HIS A 161 7.51 -3.30 -15.68
N ASP A 162 7.91 -4.22 -16.55
CA ASP A 162 7.10 -5.34 -17.01
C ASP A 162 6.72 -6.28 -15.86
N LEU A 163 7.67 -6.55 -14.96
CA LEU A 163 7.44 -7.35 -13.75
C LEU A 163 6.39 -6.70 -12.85
N THR A 164 6.53 -5.41 -12.60
CA THR A 164 5.66 -4.68 -11.65
C THR A 164 4.27 -4.51 -12.22
N GLU A 165 4.14 -4.23 -13.51
CA GLU A 165 2.86 -4.18 -14.18
C GLU A 165 2.14 -5.54 -14.08
N ALA A 166 2.83 -6.63 -14.45
CA ALA A 166 2.28 -7.98 -14.39
C ALA A 166 1.85 -8.34 -12.95
N PHE A 167 2.66 -7.97 -11.97
CA PHE A 167 2.40 -8.23 -10.56
C PHE A 167 1.15 -7.49 -10.07
N GLN A 168 1.08 -6.18 -10.30
CA GLN A 168 -0.04 -5.34 -9.87
C GLN A 168 -1.35 -5.75 -10.56
N TYR A 169 -1.30 -5.99 -11.88
CA TYR A 169 -2.46 -6.43 -12.64
C TYR A 169 -3.03 -7.74 -12.12
N ASN A 170 -2.17 -8.75 -11.93
CA ASN A 170 -2.62 -10.08 -11.49
C ASN A 170 -3.11 -10.09 -10.04
N LEU A 171 -2.58 -9.24 -9.16
CA LEU A 171 -3.11 -9.10 -7.80
C LEU A 171 -4.51 -8.49 -7.77
N LEU A 172 -4.75 -7.43 -8.54
CA LEU A 172 -6.08 -6.83 -8.66
C LEU A 172 -7.07 -7.78 -9.32
N LYS A 173 -6.64 -8.47 -10.39
CA LYS A 173 -7.44 -9.51 -11.06
C LYS A 173 -7.81 -10.64 -10.10
N ALA A 174 -6.88 -11.13 -9.29
CA ALA A 174 -7.14 -12.17 -8.31
C ALA A 174 -8.16 -11.73 -7.26
N SER A 175 -8.02 -10.50 -6.72
CA SER A 175 -8.99 -9.95 -5.76
C SER A 175 -10.37 -9.74 -6.41
N ASN A 176 -10.44 -9.30 -7.65
CA ASN A 176 -11.69 -9.14 -8.38
C ASN A 176 -12.36 -10.51 -8.66
N ASN A 177 -11.59 -11.51 -9.07
CA ASN A 177 -12.12 -12.87 -9.25
C ASN A 177 -12.68 -13.44 -7.95
N LEU A 178 -11.99 -13.21 -6.84
CA LEU A 178 -12.46 -13.62 -5.53
C LEU A 178 -13.73 -12.86 -5.11
N ALA A 179 -13.86 -11.57 -5.48
CA ALA A 179 -15.07 -10.80 -5.27
C ALA A 179 -16.26 -11.33 -6.10
N LYS A 180 -16.02 -11.83 -7.33
CA LYS A 180 -17.04 -12.51 -8.12
C LYS A 180 -17.54 -13.80 -7.46
N GLU A 181 -16.68 -14.48 -6.69
CA GLU A 181 -17.02 -15.73 -5.99
C GLU A 181 -17.69 -15.48 -4.61
N ARG A 182 -17.23 -14.49 -3.85
CA ARG A 182 -17.56 -14.31 -2.43
C ARG A 182 -18.23 -12.97 -2.10
N GLY A 183 -18.26 -12.04 -3.04
CA GLY A 183 -18.66 -10.65 -2.85
C GLY A 183 -17.48 -9.71 -2.59
N ALA A 184 -17.71 -8.43 -2.82
CA ALA A 184 -16.75 -7.38 -2.47
C ALA A 184 -16.70 -7.17 -0.95
N CYS A 185 -15.54 -6.72 -0.43
CA CYS A 185 -15.44 -6.35 0.99
C CYS A 185 -16.29 -5.10 1.30
N ASP A 186 -16.72 -4.96 2.55
CA ASP A 186 -17.58 -3.84 2.98
C ASP A 186 -16.91 -2.47 2.75
N GLY A 187 -15.58 -2.42 2.90
CA GLY A 187 -14.79 -1.21 2.69
C GLY A 187 -14.57 -0.82 1.23
N PHE A 188 -15.03 -1.61 0.26
CA PHE A 188 -14.77 -1.34 -1.17
C PHE A 188 -15.26 0.04 -1.62
N GLN A 189 -16.46 0.46 -1.20
CA GLN A 189 -17.03 1.77 -1.58
C GLN A 189 -16.23 2.96 -1.02
N HIS A 190 -15.42 2.74 0.02
CA HIS A 190 -14.50 3.72 0.60
C HIS A 190 -13.15 3.78 -0.11
N THR A 191 -12.99 3.11 -1.24
CA THR A 191 -11.77 3.09 -2.04
C THR A 191 -11.92 3.87 -3.35
N LYS A 192 -10.79 4.34 -3.90
CA LYS A 192 -10.73 4.91 -5.24
C LYS A 192 -11.00 3.87 -6.32
N TYR A 193 -10.81 2.59 -6.02
CA TYR A 193 -11.15 1.49 -6.92
C TYR A 193 -12.64 1.48 -7.31
N SER A 194 -13.54 1.83 -6.38
CA SER A 194 -14.97 1.95 -6.67
C SER A 194 -15.30 3.06 -7.66
N ASP A 195 -14.43 4.08 -7.77
CA ASP A 195 -14.51 5.13 -8.80
C ASP A 195 -13.76 4.74 -10.09
N GLY A 196 -13.17 3.55 -10.12
CA GLY A 196 -12.38 3.05 -11.23
C GLY A 196 -10.99 3.68 -11.34
N ILE A 197 -10.48 4.28 -10.27
CA ILE A 197 -9.11 4.80 -10.21
C ILE A 197 -8.21 3.68 -9.70
N LEU A 198 -7.28 3.23 -10.54
CA LEU A 198 -6.33 2.17 -10.25
C LEU A 198 -4.93 2.76 -10.01
N PRO A 199 -3.99 2.01 -9.42
CA PRO A 199 -2.62 2.48 -9.20
C PRO A 199 -1.94 2.99 -10.46
N ILE A 200 -2.25 2.40 -11.62
CA ILE A 200 -1.75 2.79 -12.93
C ILE A 200 -2.18 4.20 -13.37
N ASP A 201 -3.22 4.77 -12.75
CA ASP A 201 -3.68 6.12 -13.08
C ASP A 201 -2.94 7.20 -12.30
N THR A 202 -2.21 6.83 -11.24
CA THR A 202 -1.65 7.76 -10.26
C THR A 202 -0.12 7.75 -10.18
N TYR A 203 0.57 6.95 -11.01
CA TYR A 203 2.03 6.94 -11.04
C TYR A 203 2.60 8.18 -11.75
N LYS A 204 3.88 8.44 -11.56
CA LYS A 204 4.58 9.52 -12.26
C LYS A 204 4.76 9.19 -13.73
N LYS A 205 4.22 10.02 -14.61
CA LYS A 205 4.29 9.81 -16.06
C LYS A 205 5.69 9.91 -16.65
N GLU A 206 6.63 10.55 -15.95
CA GLU A 206 8.04 10.60 -16.31
C GLU A 206 8.71 9.22 -16.38
N VAL A 207 8.12 8.21 -15.71
CA VAL A 207 8.58 6.81 -15.81
C VAL A 207 8.45 6.29 -17.25
N ASP A 208 7.45 6.73 -17.99
CA ASP A 208 7.23 6.32 -19.38
C ASP A 208 8.36 6.77 -20.32
N GLU A 209 9.16 7.76 -19.90
CA GLU A 209 10.31 8.27 -20.69
C GLU A 209 11.55 7.38 -20.56
N ILE A 210 11.64 6.54 -19.52
CA ILE A 210 12.80 5.70 -19.24
C ILE A 210 12.62 4.24 -19.65
N VAL A 211 11.42 3.85 -20.06
CA VAL A 211 11.07 2.51 -20.55
C VAL A 211 10.62 2.56 -22.01
N GLU A 212 10.86 1.48 -22.76
CA GLU A 212 10.53 1.42 -24.18
C GLU A 212 9.13 0.89 -24.47
N ASN A 213 8.61 0.05 -23.57
CA ASN A 213 7.31 -0.59 -23.74
C ASN A 213 6.23 0.16 -22.97
N THR A 214 5.10 0.28 -23.62
CA THR A 214 3.84 0.64 -22.97
C THR A 214 3.29 -0.54 -22.18
N LEU A 215 2.18 -0.32 -21.50
CA LEU A 215 1.47 -1.34 -20.72
C LEU A 215 1.04 -2.52 -21.61
N ALA A 216 1.22 -3.74 -21.08
CA ALA A 216 0.97 -4.99 -21.80
C ALA A 216 -0.39 -5.61 -21.47
N TYR A 217 -1.01 -5.22 -20.35
CA TYR A 217 -2.26 -5.80 -19.86
C TYR A 217 -3.48 -4.95 -20.19
N ASP A 218 -4.65 -5.59 -20.27
CA ASP A 218 -5.93 -4.92 -20.52
C ASP A 218 -6.50 -4.33 -19.22
N TRP A 219 -5.98 -3.16 -18.88
CA TRP A 219 -6.38 -2.42 -17.68
C TRP A 219 -7.81 -1.88 -17.75
N ASP A 220 -8.32 -1.61 -18.95
CA ASP A 220 -9.67 -1.08 -19.11
C ASP A 220 -10.71 -2.15 -18.82
N SER A 221 -10.56 -3.36 -19.35
CA SER A 221 -11.43 -4.48 -19.00
C SER A 221 -11.38 -4.81 -17.51
N LEU A 222 -10.20 -4.80 -16.88
CA LEU A 222 -10.08 -5.03 -15.44
C LEU A 222 -10.75 -3.92 -14.63
N ARG A 223 -10.65 -2.67 -15.05
CA ARG A 223 -11.31 -1.52 -14.44
C ARG A 223 -12.83 -1.66 -14.45
N ASP A 224 -13.40 -2.06 -15.58
CA ASP A 224 -14.84 -2.27 -15.72
C ASP A 224 -15.30 -3.44 -14.84
N ASP A 225 -14.57 -4.53 -14.82
CA ASP A 225 -14.82 -5.68 -13.94
C ASP A 225 -14.78 -5.28 -12.46
N ILE A 226 -13.79 -4.46 -12.05
CA ILE A 226 -13.69 -3.97 -10.67
C ILE A 226 -14.86 -3.06 -10.30
N LYS A 227 -15.31 -2.21 -11.20
CA LYS A 227 -16.50 -1.37 -10.96
C LYS A 227 -17.77 -2.21 -10.80
N GLU A 228 -17.90 -3.27 -11.58
CA GLU A 228 -19.09 -4.13 -11.56
C GLU A 228 -19.12 -5.07 -10.35
N PHE A 229 -18.03 -5.76 -10.07
CA PHE A 229 -17.98 -6.83 -9.06
C PHE A 229 -17.24 -6.44 -7.77
N GLY A 230 -16.46 -5.35 -7.79
CA GLY A 230 -15.65 -4.90 -6.66
C GLY A 230 -14.36 -5.68 -6.47
N LEU A 231 -13.80 -5.54 -5.27
CA LEU A 231 -12.61 -6.27 -4.80
C LEU A 231 -12.94 -6.96 -3.46
N SER A 232 -12.54 -8.20 -3.30
CA SER A 232 -12.68 -8.93 -2.02
C SER A 232 -11.68 -8.43 -0.97
N LEU A 233 -10.47 -8.08 -1.42
CA LEU A 233 -9.40 -7.53 -0.58
C LEU A 233 -8.87 -6.25 -1.19
N ILE A 234 -8.55 -5.27 -0.34
CA ILE A 234 -7.96 -4.01 -0.77
C ILE A 234 -6.45 -4.15 -0.71
N HIS A 235 -5.84 -4.26 -1.88
CA HIS A 235 -4.41 -4.38 -2.03
C HIS A 235 -3.73 -3.03 -1.84
N ILE A 236 -2.79 -2.97 -0.91
CA ILE A 236 -1.99 -1.78 -0.58
C ILE A 236 -0.51 -2.01 -0.77
N SER A 237 -0.12 -2.96 -1.63
CA SER A 237 1.29 -3.25 -1.82
C SER A 237 2.03 -2.05 -2.39
N GLU A 238 3.20 -1.89 -1.91
CA GLU A 238 4.19 -0.92 -2.31
C GLU A 238 5.37 -1.56 -3.07
N PRO A 239 5.23 -2.22 -4.22
CA PRO A 239 6.40 -2.48 -5.03
C PRO A 239 6.64 -1.40 -6.07
N THR A 240 5.73 -0.43 -6.19
CA THR A 240 5.62 0.42 -7.37
C THR A 240 6.23 1.79 -7.23
N ARG A 241 6.91 2.10 -6.12
CA ARG A 241 7.65 3.35 -6.03
C ARG A 241 9.05 3.20 -6.64
N LEU A 242 9.11 3.33 -7.94
CA LEU A 242 10.34 3.73 -8.65
C LEU A 242 10.81 5.13 -8.22
N ASP A 243 10.09 5.79 -7.33
CA ASP A 243 10.38 7.13 -6.80
C ASP A 243 11.64 7.21 -5.93
N HIS A 244 12.31 6.08 -5.67
CA HIS A 244 13.47 5.99 -4.77
C HIS A 244 14.69 5.29 -5.38
N ILE A 245 14.76 5.18 -6.71
CA ILE A 245 15.99 4.77 -7.41
C ILE A 245 16.74 6.00 -7.87
#